data_e932f8d3cbd18ee0d96b4a929e6d0ff6
#
_entry.id   e932f8d3cbd18ee0d96b4a929e6d0ff6
#
_cell.length_a   1.000
_cell.length_b   1.000
_cell.length_c   1.000
_cell.angle_alpha   90.00
_cell.angle_beta   90.00
_cell.angle_gamma   90.00
#
_symmetry.space_group_name_H-M   'P 1'
#
loop_
_entity.id
_entity.type
_entity.pdbx_description
1 polymer ?
#
loop_
_entity_poly.entity_id
_entity_poly.type
_entity_poly.pdbx_seq_one_letter_code
_entity_poly.pdbx_strand_id
1 'polypeptide(L)'
;KKYNAAGAAQGSTAMFSSGRFNPDFSGKLDAVMLNAFAKVKGFELYGTYEIASGYAKMENKTEEKVESRKANQFAIDGLYRFGSKENLYVGARYNQVKADLYGYDEKVNINRYALAGGWFLTNNILLKAEYVKQQYKDFKNSDYRHNGKFNGVVVEAVVGF
;
A
#
# COMPACT_ATOMS: atom_id res chain seq x y z
N LYS A 1 17.16 12.91 -1.45
CA LYS A 1 17.11 11.49 -1.83
C LYS A 1 16.55 11.39 -3.24
N LYS A 2 17.18 10.61 -4.13
CA LYS A 2 16.65 10.35 -5.47
C LYS A 2 15.64 9.22 -5.37
N TYR A 3 14.43 9.44 -5.87
CA TYR A 3 13.37 8.44 -5.94
C TYR A 3 13.26 7.97 -7.39
N ASN A 4 13.46 6.69 -7.64
CA ASN A 4 13.32 6.12 -8.96
C ASN A 4 11.89 5.60 -9.17
N ALA A 5 11.50 5.39 -10.42
CA ALA A 5 10.15 4.93 -10.76
C ALA A 5 9.84 3.51 -10.22
N ALA A 6 8.57 3.17 -10.22
CA ALA A 6 8.11 1.82 -9.91
C ALA A 6 8.82 0.79 -10.79
N GLY A 7 9.41 -0.24 -10.19
CA GLY A 7 10.19 -1.27 -10.90
C GLY A 7 11.68 -1.23 -10.62
N ALA A 8 12.17 -0.25 -9.87
CA ALA A 8 13.55 -0.26 -9.40
C ALA A 8 13.83 -1.48 -8.51
N ALA A 9 15.09 -1.92 -8.52
CA ALA A 9 15.55 -3.06 -7.73
C ALA A 9 15.22 -2.88 -6.24
N GLN A 10 14.96 -4.00 -5.58
CA GLN A 10 14.73 -4.04 -4.15
C GLN A 10 15.86 -3.34 -3.39
N GLY A 11 15.52 -2.62 -2.31
CA GLY A 11 16.50 -1.84 -1.55
C GLY A 11 16.86 -0.50 -2.16
N SER A 12 16.37 -0.17 -3.36
CA SER A 12 16.54 1.17 -3.91
C SER A 12 15.60 2.16 -3.22
N THR A 13 16.05 3.40 -3.08
CA THR A 13 15.24 4.52 -2.55
C THR A 13 13.98 4.82 -3.38
N ALA A 14 13.87 4.21 -4.53
CA ALA A 14 12.78 4.26 -5.48
C ALA A 14 11.42 3.89 -4.93
N MET A 15 11.37 2.95 -4.01
CA MET A 15 10.12 2.43 -3.49
C MET A 15 9.61 3.19 -2.27
N PHE A 16 10.34 4.21 -1.82
CA PHE A 16 9.99 4.93 -0.59
C PHE A 16 8.64 5.65 -0.66
N SER A 17 8.30 6.24 -1.79
CA SER A 17 7.03 6.99 -1.95
C SER A 17 6.01 6.29 -2.85
N SER A 18 6.35 5.17 -3.48
CA SER A 18 5.48 4.50 -4.44
C SER A 18 4.26 3.81 -3.83
N GLY A 19 4.25 3.60 -2.52
CA GLY A 19 3.22 2.81 -1.83
C GLY A 19 3.35 1.31 -2.04
N ARG A 20 4.36 0.85 -2.78
CA ARG A 20 4.64 -0.57 -2.98
C ARG A 20 5.61 -1.06 -1.93
N PHE A 21 5.36 -2.25 -1.44
CA PHE A 21 6.27 -2.96 -0.54
C PHE A 21 6.58 -4.32 -1.14
N ASN A 22 7.86 -4.68 -1.20
CA ASN A 22 8.31 -5.98 -1.66
C ASN A 22 9.10 -6.66 -0.52
N PRO A 23 8.56 -7.73 0.08
CA PRO A 23 9.24 -8.50 1.14
C PRO A 23 10.31 -9.46 0.58
N ASP A 24 10.53 -9.48 -0.75
CA ASP A 24 11.40 -10.39 -1.49
C ASP A 24 11.04 -11.87 -1.28
N PHE A 25 9.92 -12.25 -1.82
CA PHE A 25 9.50 -13.66 -1.90
C PHE A 25 9.79 -14.25 -3.29
N SER A 26 11.00 -14.00 -3.81
CA SER A 26 11.42 -14.42 -5.16
C SER A 26 11.69 -15.92 -5.31
N GLY A 27 11.90 -16.64 -4.20
CA GLY A 27 12.14 -18.08 -4.18
C GLY A 27 10.85 -18.91 -4.05
N LYS A 28 9.98 -18.49 -3.15
CA LYS A 28 8.66 -19.08 -2.92
C LYS A 28 7.69 -17.99 -2.49
N LEU A 29 6.46 -18.06 -2.96
CA LEU A 29 5.37 -17.18 -2.56
C LEU A 29 4.06 -17.98 -2.50
N ASP A 30 3.47 -18.00 -1.31
CA ASP A 30 2.09 -18.40 -1.08
C ASP A 30 1.33 -17.17 -0.59
N ALA A 31 0.20 -16.83 -1.21
CA ALA A 31 -0.61 -15.67 -0.81
C ALA A 31 -2.09 -15.99 -0.82
N VAL A 32 -2.79 -15.48 0.18
CA VAL A 32 -4.26 -15.53 0.31
C VAL A 32 -4.75 -14.13 0.56
N MET A 33 -5.77 -13.71 -0.20
CA MET A 33 -6.41 -12.41 -0.06
C MET A 33 -7.91 -12.56 0.14
N LEU A 34 -8.45 -11.84 1.12
CA LEU A 34 -9.87 -11.71 1.39
C LEU A 34 -10.29 -10.27 1.16
N ASN A 35 -11.37 -10.08 0.42
CA ASN A 35 -11.96 -8.78 0.13
C ASN A 35 -13.42 -8.75 0.56
N ALA A 36 -13.85 -7.61 1.11
CA ALA A 36 -15.24 -7.35 1.44
C ALA A 36 -15.64 -5.97 0.93
N PHE A 37 -16.85 -5.85 0.41
CA PHE A 37 -17.43 -4.60 -0.06
C PHE A 37 -18.86 -4.46 0.43
N ALA A 38 -19.21 -3.26 0.90
CA ALA A 38 -20.58 -2.89 1.26
C ALA A 38 -20.91 -1.50 0.72
N LYS A 39 -22.15 -1.31 0.23
CA LYS A 39 -22.67 -0.01 -0.21
C LYS A 39 -24.06 0.21 0.35
N VAL A 40 -24.25 1.35 1.03
CA VAL A 40 -25.56 1.75 1.58
C VAL A 40 -25.72 3.26 1.47
N LYS A 41 -26.73 3.74 0.73
CA LYS A 41 -27.14 5.16 0.67
C LYS A 41 -25.95 6.14 0.47
N GLY A 42 -25.15 5.91 -0.56
CA GLY A 42 -23.99 6.77 -0.85
C GLY A 42 -22.73 6.43 -0.05
N PHE A 43 -22.81 5.65 1.03
CA PHE A 43 -21.65 5.11 1.71
C PHE A 43 -21.15 3.85 1.01
N GLU A 44 -19.86 3.80 0.76
CA GLU A 44 -19.15 2.64 0.23
C GLU A 44 -18.03 2.30 1.22
N LEU A 45 -17.93 1.03 1.60
CA LEU A 45 -16.88 0.50 2.45
C LEU A 45 -16.22 -0.66 1.73
N TYR A 46 -14.90 -0.64 1.66
CA TYR A 46 -14.11 -1.73 1.09
C TYR A 46 -13.01 -2.13 2.06
N GLY A 47 -12.88 -3.41 2.30
CA GLY A 47 -11.85 -3.99 3.16
C GLY A 47 -11.05 -5.05 2.43
N THR A 48 -9.75 -5.08 2.65
CA THR A 48 -8.83 -6.10 2.16
C THR A 48 -7.97 -6.62 3.29
N TYR A 49 -7.83 -7.93 3.37
CA TYR A 49 -6.85 -8.57 4.23
C TYR A 49 -6.06 -9.59 3.41
N GLU A 50 -4.75 -9.43 3.37
CA GLU A 50 -3.83 -10.30 2.63
C GLU A 50 -2.78 -10.88 3.58
N ILE A 51 -2.55 -12.18 3.43
CA ILE A 51 -1.46 -12.92 4.08
C ILE A 51 -0.59 -13.50 2.98
N ALA A 52 0.66 -13.10 2.95
CA ALA A 52 1.67 -13.67 2.08
C ALA A 52 2.76 -14.35 2.90
N SER A 53 3.28 -15.47 2.42
CA SER A 53 4.42 -16.16 3.01
C SER A 53 5.37 -16.66 1.95
N GLY A 54 6.66 -16.64 2.26
CA GLY A 54 7.67 -17.06 1.30
C GLY A 54 9.10 -16.73 1.73
N TYR A 55 10.02 -16.90 0.81
CA TYR A 55 11.45 -16.63 0.98
C TYR A 55 12.09 -16.17 -0.33
N ALA A 56 13.25 -15.53 -0.24
CA ALA A 56 14.02 -15.13 -1.41
C ALA A 56 14.86 -16.30 -1.96
N LYS A 57 15.16 -16.28 -3.26
CA LYS A 57 16.05 -17.27 -3.90
C LYS A 57 17.42 -17.34 -3.25
N MET A 58 17.91 -16.23 -2.71
CA MET A 58 19.21 -16.16 -2.04
C MET A 58 19.20 -16.95 -0.72
N GLU A 59 18.10 -16.89 0.03
CA GLU A 59 17.95 -17.60 1.32
C GLU A 59 18.08 -19.12 1.13
N ASN A 60 17.50 -19.66 0.05
CA ASN A 60 17.55 -21.10 -0.28
C ASN A 60 18.95 -21.60 -0.68
N LYS A 61 19.92 -20.71 -0.90
CA LYS A 61 21.31 -21.07 -1.23
C LYS A 61 22.23 -21.09 -0.02
N THR A 62 21.82 -20.42 1.06
CA THR A 62 22.66 -20.21 2.25
C THR A 62 22.25 -21.06 3.45
N GLU A 63 21.03 -21.61 3.44
CA GLU A 63 20.48 -22.37 4.55
C GLU A 63 20.06 -23.79 4.09
N GLU A 64 20.35 -24.80 4.89
CA GLU A 64 19.91 -26.19 4.62
C GLU A 64 18.38 -26.32 4.67
N LYS A 65 17.72 -25.48 5.51
CA LYS A 65 16.27 -25.43 5.64
C LYS A 65 15.81 -23.99 5.74
N VAL A 66 15.14 -23.51 4.70
CA VAL A 66 14.61 -22.15 4.65
C VAL A 66 13.24 -22.08 5.28
N GLU A 67 13.09 -21.26 6.30
CA GLU A 67 11.79 -20.94 6.88
C GLU A 67 11.10 -19.82 6.10
N SER A 68 9.80 -20.01 5.82
CA SER A 68 9.01 -18.97 5.16
C SER A 68 8.75 -17.78 6.10
N ARG A 69 9.12 -16.60 5.65
CA ARG A 69 8.79 -15.32 6.29
C ARG A 69 7.35 -14.94 5.95
N LYS A 70 6.73 -14.09 6.74
CA LYS A 70 5.33 -13.66 6.56
C LYS A 70 5.24 -12.16 6.31
N ALA A 71 4.32 -11.79 5.43
CA ALA A 71 3.91 -10.40 5.23
C ALA A 71 2.38 -10.34 5.24
N ASN A 72 1.83 -9.49 6.08
CA ASN A 72 0.39 -9.30 6.21
C ASN A 72 0.05 -7.87 5.81
N GLN A 73 -1.01 -7.70 5.03
CA GLN A 73 -1.56 -6.40 4.69
C GLN A 73 -3.01 -6.33 5.14
N PHE A 74 -3.37 -5.23 5.75
CA PHE A 74 -4.74 -4.82 6.02
C PHE A 74 -5.01 -3.48 5.37
N ALA A 75 -6.12 -3.35 4.66
CA ALA A 75 -6.57 -2.07 4.11
C ALA A 75 -8.07 -1.91 4.34
N ILE A 76 -8.47 -0.69 4.65
CA ILE A 76 -9.88 -0.30 4.73
C ILE A 76 -10.07 1.06 4.05
N ASP A 77 -11.07 1.14 3.18
CA ASP A 77 -11.50 2.31 2.44
C ASP A 77 -12.93 2.65 2.82
N GLY A 78 -13.16 3.87 3.25
CA GLY A 78 -14.50 4.43 3.40
C GLY A 78 -14.69 5.59 2.43
N LEU A 79 -15.80 5.61 1.73
CA LEU A 79 -16.16 6.65 0.76
C LEU A 79 -17.61 7.05 0.95
N TYR A 80 -17.89 8.34 0.85
CA TYR A 80 -19.23 8.87 0.86
C TYR A 80 -19.48 9.72 -0.38
N ARG A 81 -20.51 9.34 -1.14
CA ARG A 81 -20.99 10.08 -2.31
C ARG A 81 -22.14 11.00 -1.93
N PHE A 82 -22.14 12.20 -2.47
CA PHE A 82 -23.16 13.22 -2.21
C PHE A 82 -23.38 14.10 -3.44
N GLY A 83 -24.33 15.05 -3.31
CA GLY A 83 -24.78 15.85 -4.42
C GLY A 83 -26.03 15.27 -5.10
N SER A 84 -26.70 16.05 -5.95
CA SER A 84 -27.97 15.70 -6.58
C SER A 84 -27.91 14.43 -7.45
N LYS A 85 -26.73 14.05 -7.93
CA LYS A 85 -26.48 12.86 -8.78
C LYS A 85 -25.32 12.02 -8.23
N GLU A 86 -25.02 12.10 -6.92
CA GLU A 86 -23.83 11.48 -6.31
C GLU A 86 -22.52 11.84 -7.04
N ASN A 87 -22.47 13.04 -7.59
CA ASN A 87 -21.36 13.49 -8.44
C ASN A 87 -20.16 14.01 -7.65
N LEU A 88 -20.27 14.12 -6.33
CA LEU A 88 -19.18 14.46 -5.43
C LEU A 88 -18.91 13.28 -4.50
N TYR A 89 -17.65 13.09 -4.11
CA TYR A 89 -17.31 12.17 -3.04
C TYR A 89 -16.17 12.69 -2.17
N VAL A 90 -16.18 12.20 -0.94
CA VAL A 90 -15.03 12.26 -0.03
C VAL A 90 -14.74 10.86 0.45
N GLY A 91 -13.48 10.57 0.73
CA GLY A 91 -13.08 9.24 1.18
C GLY A 91 -11.83 9.27 2.02
N ALA A 92 -11.67 8.23 2.82
CA ALA A 92 -10.49 7.98 3.62
C ALA A 92 -10.04 6.54 3.46
N ARG A 93 -8.72 6.32 3.47
CA ARG A 93 -8.10 5.00 3.43
C ARG A 93 -7.09 4.85 4.55
N TYR A 94 -7.11 3.71 5.18
CA TYR A 94 -6.02 3.24 6.03
C TYR A 94 -5.46 1.94 5.47
N ASN A 95 -4.14 1.86 5.38
CA ASN A 95 -3.44 0.65 5.00
C ASN A 95 -2.29 0.39 5.97
N GLN A 96 -2.14 -0.86 6.41
CA GLN A 96 -1.05 -1.32 7.24
C GLN A 96 -0.41 -2.56 6.61
N VAL A 97 0.92 -2.55 6.53
CA VAL A 97 1.71 -3.73 6.18
C VAL A 97 2.62 -4.08 7.35
N LYS A 98 2.58 -5.35 7.78
CA LYS A 98 3.53 -5.92 8.75
C LYS A 98 4.25 -7.07 8.08
N ALA A 99 5.58 -7.05 8.07
CA ALA A 99 6.35 -8.07 7.37
C ALA A 99 7.62 -8.47 8.11
N ASP A 100 7.95 -9.75 8.01
CA ASP A 100 9.24 -10.30 8.38
C ASP A 100 10.21 -10.10 7.21
N LEU A 101 11.30 -9.40 7.43
CA LEU A 101 12.35 -9.21 6.43
C LEU A 101 13.57 -10.08 6.75
N TYR A 102 14.28 -10.50 5.70
CA TYR A 102 15.52 -11.25 5.87
C TYR A 102 16.55 -10.43 6.66
N GLY A 103 17.13 -11.07 7.67
CA GLY A 103 18.08 -10.43 8.55
C GLY A 103 17.49 -9.45 9.58
N TYR A 104 16.18 -9.44 9.79
CA TYR A 104 15.49 -8.67 10.84
C TYR A 104 14.99 -9.60 11.93
N ASP A 105 15.15 -9.18 13.18
CA ASP A 105 14.68 -9.91 14.36
C ASP A 105 13.22 -9.58 14.68
N GLU A 106 12.77 -8.40 14.27
CA GLU A 106 11.40 -7.91 14.49
C GLU A 106 10.70 -7.58 13.16
N LYS A 107 9.36 -7.63 13.18
CA LYS A 107 8.53 -7.27 12.03
C LYS A 107 8.58 -5.78 11.77
N VAL A 108 8.85 -5.43 10.54
CA VAL A 108 8.70 -4.04 10.09
C VAL A 108 7.22 -3.69 9.92
N ASN A 109 6.89 -2.42 10.13
CA ASN A 109 5.54 -1.92 10.06
C ASN A 109 5.48 -0.66 9.18
N ILE A 110 4.57 -0.67 8.20
CA ILE A 110 4.32 0.47 7.31
C ILE A 110 2.86 0.85 7.45
N ASN A 111 2.60 2.10 7.83
CA ASN A 111 1.25 2.65 7.93
C ASN A 111 1.06 3.74 6.88
N ARG A 112 -0.04 3.66 6.14
CA ARG A 112 -0.44 4.65 5.14
C ARG A 112 -1.86 5.12 5.40
N TYR A 113 -2.01 6.43 5.40
CA TYR A 113 -3.29 7.14 5.53
C TYR A 113 -3.49 7.96 4.28
N ALA A 114 -4.70 7.98 3.74
CA ALA A 114 -5.05 8.84 2.63
C ALA A 114 -6.42 9.47 2.89
N LEU A 115 -6.56 10.73 2.47
CA LEU A 115 -7.82 11.45 2.39
C LEU A 115 -8.01 11.88 0.94
N ALA A 116 -9.16 11.61 0.37
CA ALA A 116 -9.44 11.91 -1.02
C ALA A 116 -10.76 12.64 -1.17
N GLY A 117 -10.85 13.45 -2.21
CA GLY A 117 -12.08 14.04 -2.69
C GLY A 117 -12.12 14.01 -4.20
N GLY A 118 -13.30 13.87 -4.77
CA GLY A 118 -13.47 13.87 -6.21
C GLY A 118 -14.79 14.45 -6.68
N TRP A 119 -14.77 14.91 -7.90
CA TRP A 119 -15.91 15.51 -8.58
C TRP A 119 -16.05 14.94 -9.98
N PHE A 120 -17.16 14.27 -10.23
CA PHE A 120 -17.59 13.87 -11.58
C PHE A 120 -18.20 15.09 -12.27
N LEU A 121 -17.42 15.76 -13.10
CA LEU A 121 -17.87 16.89 -13.94
C LEU A 121 -18.93 16.42 -14.94
N THR A 122 -18.71 15.25 -15.52
CA THR A 122 -19.63 14.50 -16.37
C THR A 122 -19.54 13.03 -16.02
N ASN A 123 -20.36 12.17 -16.64
CA ASN A 123 -20.25 10.72 -16.45
C ASN A 123 -18.87 10.16 -16.87
N ASN A 124 -18.14 10.88 -17.71
CA ASN A 124 -16.88 10.44 -18.30
C ASN A 124 -15.67 11.24 -17.80
N ILE A 125 -15.87 12.30 -16.99
CA ILE A 125 -14.77 13.16 -16.52
C ILE A 125 -14.81 13.24 -15.00
N LEU A 126 -13.74 12.76 -14.37
CA LEU A 126 -13.52 12.84 -12.93
C LEU A 126 -12.28 13.66 -12.62
N LEU A 127 -12.43 14.67 -11.77
CA LEU A 127 -11.31 15.32 -11.10
C LEU A 127 -11.21 14.78 -9.67
N LYS A 128 -10.02 14.38 -9.24
CA LYS A 128 -9.79 13.93 -7.87
C LYS A 128 -8.50 14.51 -7.31
N ALA A 129 -8.51 14.71 -5.98
CA ALA A 129 -7.33 15.06 -5.22
C ALA A 129 -7.20 14.11 -4.02
N GLU A 130 -5.99 13.70 -3.71
CA GLU A 130 -5.67 12.82 -2.60
C GLU A 130 -4.49 13.39 -1.81
N TYR A 131 -4.62 13.46 -0.50
CA TYR A 131 -3.51 13.68 0.42
C TYR A 131 -3.11 12.35 1.05
N VAL A 132 -1.82 12.04 0.99
CA VAL A 132 -1.26 10.79 1.50
C VAL A 132 -0.22 11.08 2.56
N LYS A 133 -0.24 10.29 3.63
CA LYS A 133 0.79 10.25 4.68
C LYS A 133 1.20 8.81 4.93
N GLN A 134 2.49 8.52 4.83
CA GLN A 134 3.05 7.20 5.08
C GLN A 134 4.17 7.24 6.11
N GLN A 135 4.25 6.21 6.94
CA GLN A 135 5.24 6.07 8.00
C GLN A 135 5.84 4.68 7.96
N TYR A 136 7.15 4.60 8.13
CA TYR A 136 7.92 3.37 8.25
C TYR A 136 8.41 3.24 9.69
N LYS A 137 8.16 2.10 10.32
CA LYS A 137 8.51 1.81 11.71
C LYS A 137 9.25 0.49 11.78
N ASP A 138 10.08 0.36 12.80
CA ASP A 138 10.77 -0.88 13.16
C ASP A 138 11.78 -1.36 12.10
N PHE A 139 12.22 -0.45 11.25
CA PHE A 139 13.34 -0.70 10.32
C PHE A 139 14.68 -0.47 11.02
N LYS A 140 15.68 -1.30 10.72
CA LYS A 140 17.04 -1.18 11.28
C LYS A 140 17.64 0.19 10.97
N ASN A 141 18.50 0.69 11.86
CA ASN A 141 19.16 1.99 11.70
C ASN A 141 19.96 2.13 10.39
N SER A 142 20.47 1.01 9.86
CA SER A 142 21.19 0.96 8.58
C SER A 142 20.26 1.04 7.36
N ASP A 143 18.95 0.82 7.52
CA ASP A 143 17.98 0.88 6.43
C ASP A 143 17.57 2.32 6.16
N TYR A 144 17.52 2.71 4.88
CA TYR A 144 17.08 4.06 4.48
C TYR A 144 15.63 4.39 4.86
N ARG A 145 14.83 3.39 5.22
CA ARG A 145 13.44 3.51 5.70
C ARG A 145 13.34 3.74 7.20
N HIS A 146 14.45 3.62 7.94
CA HIS A 146 14.45 3.80 9.39
C HIS A 146 13.78 5.12 9.79
N ASN A 147 12.71 5.05 10.59
CA ASN A 147 11.88 6.20 11.00
C ASN A 147 11.42 7.09 9.84
N GLY A 148 11.38 6.51 8.63
CA GLY A 148 11.02 7.22 7.41
C GLY A 148 9.57 7.70 7.43
N LYS A 149 9.34 8.89 6.86
CA LYS A 149 8.02 9.48 6.69
C LYS A 149 7.91 10.08 5.30
N PHE A 150 6.74 9.94 4.72
CA PHE A 150 6.39 10.55 3.44
C PHE A 150 5.00 11.17 3.55
N ASN A 151 4.82 12.32 2.94
CA ASN A 151 3.51 12.90 2.71
C ASN A 151 3.50 13.63 1.37
N GLY A 152 2.36 13.69 0.73
CA GLY A 152 2.20 14.31 -0.57
C GLY A 152 0.76 14.51 -0.96
N VAL A 153 0.56 15.33 -1.98
CA VAL A 153 -0.74 15.54 -2.63
C VAL A 153 -0.64 15.02 -4.06
N VAL A 154 -1.65 14.30 -4.48
CA VAL A 154 -1.83 13.86 -5.88
C VAL A 154 -3.12 14.46 -6.40
N VAL A 155 -3.07 15.05 -7.59
CA VAL A 155 -4.24 15.54 -8.31
C VAL A 155 -4.29 14.81 -9.65
N GLU A 156 -5.44 14.27 -9.98
CA GLU A 156 -5.66 13.52 -11.22
C GLU A 156 -6.93 14.00 -11.92
N ALA A 157 -6.87 14.04 -13.23
CA ALA A 157 -8.02 14.13 -14.11
C ALA A 157 -8.15 12.82 -14.88
N VAL A 158 -9.30 12.18 -14.82
CA VAL A 158 -9.59 10.92 -15.52
C VAL A 158 -10.66 11.21 -16.56
N VAL A 159 -10.40 10.80 -17.82
CA VAL A 159 -11.33 10.92 -18.94
C VAL A 159 -11.60 9.53 -19.49
N GLY A 160 -12.87 9.10 -19.49
CA GLY A 160 -13.35 7.86 -20.12
C GLY A 160 -13.95 8.16 -21.50
N PHE A 161 -13.80 7.24 -22.45
CA PHE A 161 -14.37 7.31 -23.80
C PHE A 161 -15.34 6.17 -24.00
#